data_26dcf2d580f6ea81b1f9d49ec081eaf4
#
_entry.id   26dcf2d580f6ea81b1f9d49ec081eaf4
#
_cell.length_a   1.000
_cell.length_b   1.000
_cell.length_c   1.000
_cell.angle_alpha   90.00
_cell.angle_beta   90.00
_cell.angle_gamma   90.00
#
_symmetry.space_group_name_H-M   'P 1'
#
loop_
_entity.id
_entity.type
_entity.pdbx_description
1 polymer ?
#
loop_
_entity_poly.entity_id
_entity_poly.type
_entity_poly.pdbx_seq_one_letter_code
_entity_poly.pdbx_strand_id
1 'polypeptide(L)'
;DHDPAMRATSAGPLTSKYMTECLERRARDHGITVYDNWLVISILVKESQCVGLMALNRQSGEYLLVNAANVVYASGGPAGVYKNSVYPSSQSGATGIALEAGAAAKNLAEWQYGIASLKFRWNLSGTYQQVLPRYVSTDSEGKDEREFLEGQFDSPKSLLTAVFLKGYQWPFDPAKVKNQGSSMIDMLVYRETVEKKRRVFLDYRRNPESLNRLGTDWLTRLGDPAASYLAQSGATQDTPIGRLLHMNPRAVELYRSHNIDLETEMLEIGVCAQHNNGGLAGDMWWESNLSHFFPVGEVNGSHGVHRPGGSALNAGQVGALRAAIRIAKVYRQGPMEIRDFLQTVREQAEEKMRLAEQFGAPKEDGLSPVQVKEKIGCLMSAGAAHIRAADQVLQTA
;
A
#
# COMPACT_ATOMS: atom_id res chain seq x y z
N ASP A 1 -1.08 1.13 20.81
CA ASP A 1 -0.10 0.06 20.82
C ASP A 1 0.91 0.30 21.92
N HIS A 2 0.73 -0.39 23.02
CA HIS A 2 1.54 -0.17 24.21
C HIS A 2 2.71 -1.14 24.20
N ASP A 3 3.86 -0.69 23.72
CA ASP A 3 5.13 -1.36 23.97
C ASP A 3 5.71 -0.82 25.31
N PRO A 4 5.57 -1.55 26.41
CA PRO A 4 6.06 -1.10 27.73
C PRO A 4 7.58 -0.92 27.76
N ALA A 5 8.31 -1.50 26.81
CA ALA A 5 9.73 -1.31 26.65
C ALA A 5 10.10 -0.10 25.76
N MET A 6 9.12 0.63 25.28
CA MET A 6 9.29 1.84 24.45
C MET A 6 10.20 1.63 23.22
N ARG A 7 10.13 0.45 22.60
CA ARG A 7 10.97 0.08 21.44
C ARG A 7 10.41 0.56 20.12
N ALA A 8 9.13 0.93 20.08
CA ALA A 8 8.50 1.46 18.88
C ALA A 8 8.86 2.93 18.68
N THR A 9 9.25 3.28 17.46
CA THR A 9 9.53 4.66 17.06
C THR A 9 8.50 5.10 16.03
N SER A 10 7.84 6.22 16.24
CA SER A 10 6.81 6.74 15.36
C SER A 10 6.76 8.27 15.38
N ALA A 11 6.44 8.85 14.23
CA ALA A 11 6.10 10.26 14.06
C ALA A 11 4.64 10.41 13.54
N GLY A 12 3.75 9.51 14.00
CA GLY A 12 2.37 9.45 13.54
C GLY A 12 2.29 9.14 12.04
N PRO A 13 1.40 9.81 11.27
CA PRO A 13 1.20 9.53 9.85
C PRO A 13 2.44 9.83 8.99
N LEU A 14 3.40 10.61 9.50
CA LEU A 14 4.59 11.04 8.75
C LEU A 14 5.82 10.17 8.96
N THR A 15 5.72 9.06 9.68
CA THR A 15 6.87 8.20 10.02
C THR A 15 7.66 7.76 8.79
N SER A 16 6.99 7.21 7.77
CA SER A 16 7.66 6.75 6.54
C SER A 16 8.22 7.91 5.72
N LYS A 17 7.53 9.05 5.68
CA LYS A 17 8.02 10.26 5.00
C LYS A 17 9.35 10.72 5.59
N TYR A 18 9.41 10.94 6.90
CA TYR A 18 10.63 11.42 7.55
C TYR A 18 11.78 10.43 7.44
N MET A 19 11.50 9.13 7.55
CA MET A 19 12.50 8.09 7.34
C MET A 19 13.07 8.15 5.92
N THR A 20 12.24 8.24 4.91
CA THR A 20 12.66 8.28 3.49
C THR A 20 13.46 9.53 3.20
N GLU A 21 13.00 10.70 3.62
CA GLU A 21 13.72 11.98 3.44
C GLU A 21 15.09 11.97 4.13
N CYS A 22 15.17 11.39 5.33
CA CYS A 22 16.43 11.26 6.06
C CYS A 22 17.41 10.33 5.33
N LEU A 23 16.94 9.17 4.85
CA LEU A 23 17.78 8.20 4.14
C LEU A 23 18.21 8.73 2.77
N GLU A 24 17.33 9.39 2.03
CA GLU A 24 17.69 10.04 0.75
C GLU A 24 18.77 11.10 0.94
N ARG A 25 18.58 12.00 1.89
CA ARG A 25 19.60 13.02 2.21
C ARG A 25 20.94 12.36 2.54
N ARG A 26 20.92 11.33 3.37
CA ARG A 26 22.12 10.60 3.74
C ARG A 26 22.81 9.94 2.55
N ALA A 27 22.05 9.36 1.63
CA ALA A 27 22.60 8.78 0.40
C ALA A 27 23.28 9.84 -0.47
N ARG A 28 22.66 11.00 -0.65
CA ARG A 28 23.23 12.13 -1.40
C ARG A 28 24.49 12.70 -0.71
N ASP A 29 24.49 12.83 0.63
CA ASP A 29 25.64 13.28 1.42
C ASP A 29 26.86 12.34 1.26
N HIS A 30 26.61 11.06 1.01
CA HIS A 30 27.66 10.07 0.70
C HIS A 30 28.10 10.08 -0.77
N GLY A 31 27.61 11.00 -1.59
CA GLY A 31 27.96 11.11 -3.00
C GLY A 31 27.41 9.98 -3.88
N ILE A 32 26.35 9.29 -3.44
CA ILE A 32 25.69 8.26 -4.26
C ILE A 32 24.99 8.95 -5.42
N THR A 33 25.32 8.55 -6.65
CA THR A 33 24.67 9.07 -7.85
C THR A 33 23.21 8.65 -7.90
N VAL A 34 22.31 9.63 -8.07
CA VAL A 34 20.87 9.41 -8.21
C VAL A 34 20.45 9.79 -9.62
N TYR A 35 19.81 8.85 -10.32
CA TYR A 35 19.28 9.04 -11.65
C TYR A 35 17.77 9.31 -11.57
N ASP A 36 17.39 10.58 -11.52
CA ASP A 36 15.98 11.00 -11.52
C ASP A 36 15.37 10.86 -12.93
N ASN A 37 14.07 10.55 -12.99
CA ASN A 37 13.29 10.34 -14.23
C ASN A 37 13.68 9.11 -15.07
N TRP A 38 14.48 8.21 -14.55
CA TRP A 38 14.81 6.94 -15.20
C TRP A 38 13.89 5.82 -14.71
N LEU A 39 13.29 5.12 -15.63
CA LEU A 39 12.44 3.96 -15.38
C LEU A 39 13.20 2.69 -15.75
N VAL A 40 13.46 1.81 -14.80
CA VAL A 40 14.00 0.49 -15.08
C VAL A 40 12.94 -0.32 -15.84
N ILE A 41 13.30 -0.80 -17.02
CA ILE A 41 12.42 -1.53 -17.94
C ILE A 41 12.83 -2.99 -18.15
N SER A 42 14.05 -3.38 -17.76
CA SER A 42 14.53 -4.76 -17.81
C SER A 42 15.64 -5.01 -16.80
N ILE A 43 15.65 -6.21 -16.24
CA ILE A 43 16.79 -6.79 -15.54
C ILE A 43 17.56 -7.61 -16.55
N LEU A 44 18.87 -7.35 -16.68
CA LEU A 44 19.74 -8.02 -17.65
C LEU A 44 20.39 -9.24 -17.00
N VAL A 45 20.24 -10.39 -17.64
CA VAL A 45 20.64 -11.68 -17.07
C VAL A 45 21.51 -12.45 -18.06
N LYS A 46 22.57 -13.06 -17.55
CA LYS A 46 23.37 -14.07 -18.25
C LYS A 46 23.21 -15.38 -17.49
N GLU A 47 22.63 -16.40 -18.16
CA GLU A 47 22.28 -17.65 -17.50
C GLU A 47 21.35 -17.42 -16.29
N SER A 48 21.84 -17.64 -15.07
CA SER A 48 21.09 -17.36 -13.83
C SER A 48 21.76 -16.25 -12.99
N GLN A 49 22.51 -15.36 -13.60
CA GLN A 49 23.20 -14.26 -12.96
C GLN A 49 22.67 -12.92 -13.46
N CYS A 50 22.30 -12.04 -12.55
CA CYS A 50 22.03 -10.64 -12.87
C CYS A 50 23.36 -9.92 -13.18
N VAL A 51 23.47 -9.31 -14.36
CA VAL A 51 24.66 -8.60 -14.81
C VAL A 51 24.43 -7.10 -14.95
N GLY A 52 23.21 -6.64 -14.72
CA GLY A 52 22.87 -5.24 -14.81
C GLY A 52 21.39 -4.99 -15.06
N LEU A 53 21.07 -3.81 -15.54
CA LEU A 53 19.72 -3.42 -15.88
C LEU A 53 19.67 -2.47 -17.07
N MET A 54 18.50 -2.36 -17.70
CA MET A 54 18.18 -1.38 -18.72
C MET A 54 17.12 -0.40 -18.20
N ALA A 55 17.36 0.87 -18.42
CA ALA A 55 16.45 1.94 -18.02
C ALA A 55 16.12 2.86 -19.20
N LEU A 56 14.95 3.49 -19.12
CA LEU A 56 14.45 4.47 -20.06
C LEU A 56 14.26 5.81 -19.38
N ASN A 57 14.84 6.86 -19.94
CA ASN A 57 14.57 8.22 -19.48
C ASN A 57 13.18 8.66 -19.94
N ARG A 58 12.31 8.99 -19.01
CA ARG A 58 10.92 9.34 -19.29
C ARG A 58 10.74 10.70 -19.97
N GLN A 59 11.75 11.54 -19.96
CA GLN A 59 11.72 12.88 -20.57
C GLN A 59 12.38 12.91 -21.96
N SER A 60 13.59 12.32 -22.07
CA SER A 60 14.34 12.35 -23.34
C SER A 60 14.06 11.15 -24.25
N GLY A 61 13.53 10.05 -23.71
CA GLY A 61 13.37 8.79 -24.45
C GLY A 61 14.68 7.99 -24.63
N GLU A 62 15.76 8.43 -24.00
CA GLU A 62 17.06 7.74 -24.07
C GLU A 62 17.06 6.44 -23.28
N TYR A 63 17.80 5.45 -23.78
CA TYR A 63 18.05 4.20 -23.07
C TYR A 63 19.41 4.23 -22.39
N LEU A 64 19.48 3.63 -21.20
CA LEU A 64 20.68 3.45 -20.41
C LEU A 64 20.86 1.98 -20.09
N LEU A 65 22.01 1.41 -20.45
CA LEU A 65 22.46 0.11 -19.98
C LEU A 65 23.39 0.29 -18.78
N VAL A 66 23.06 -0.29 -17.66
CA VAL A 66 23.84 -0.24 -16.43
C VAL A 66 24.52 -1.58 -16.23
N ASN A 67 25.86 -1.59 -16.38
CA ASN A 67 26.69 -2.74 -16.05
C ASN A 67 26.95 -2.74 -14.54
N ALA A 68 26.42 -3.70 -13.82
CA ALA A 68 26.47 -3.74 -12.37
C ALA A 68 26.94 -5.10 -11.84
N ALA A 69 27.86 -5.10 -10.89
CA ALA A 69 28.28 -6.31 -10.20
C ALA A 69 27.16 -6.92 -9.35
N ASN A 70 26.30 -6.09 -8.77
CA ASN A 70 25.15 -6.51 -7.96
C ASN A 70 24.00 -5.51 -8.14
N VAL A 71 22.79 -5.98 -8.04
CA VAL A 71 21.57 -5.16 -8.09
C VAL A 71 20.76 -5.37 -6.82
N VAL A 72 20.56 -4.31 -6.05
CA VAL A 72 19.60 -4.28 -4.95
C VAL A 72 18.29 -3.72 -5.47
N TYR A 73 17.27 -4.58 -5.53
CA TYR A 73 15.99 -4.27 -6.15
C TYR A 73 14.95 -3.88 -5.10
N ALA A 74 14.72 -2.58 -4.94
CA ALA A 74 13.87 -2.00 -3.90
C ALA A 74 12.66 -1.25 -4.49
N SER A 75 12.02 -1.84 -5.51
CA SER A 75 10.94 -1.21 -6.28
C SER A 75 9.60 -1.08 -5.54
N GLY A 76 9.49 -1.62 -4.32
CA GLY A 76 8.23 -1.67 -3.58
C GLY A 76 7.26 -2.73 -4.12
N GLY A 77 6.06 -2.78 -3.54
CA GLY A 77 5.06 -3.77 -3.90
C GLY A 77 4.23 -3.38 -5.12
N PRO A 78 3.50 -4.34 -5.73
CA PRO A 78 2.73 -4.15 -6.95
C PRO A 78 1.27 -3.72 -6.74
N ALA A 79 0.89 -3.15 -5.58
CA ALA A 79 -0.51 -2.81 -5.28
C ALA A 79 -1.13 -1.79 -6.25
N GLY A 80 -0.31 -1.09 -7.03
CA GLY A 80 -0.76 -0.22 -8.12
C GLY A 80 -1.50 -0.94 -9.26
N VAL A 81 -1.50 -2.29 -9.29
CA VAL A 81 -2.28 -3.10 -10.22
C VAL A 81 -3.78 -3.06 -9.92
N TYR A 82 -4.19 -2.70 -8.70
CA TYR A 82 -5.59 -2.54 -8.32
C TYR A 82 -6.10 -1.13 -8.56
N LYS A 83 -7.38 -1.00 -8.93
CA LYS A 83 -8.05 0.30 -9.08
C LYS A 83 -7.98 1.12 -7.79
N ASN A 84 -8.38 0.49 -6.69
CA ASN A 84 -8.33 1.10 -5.36
C ASN A 84 -7.11 0.59 -4.59
N SER A 85 -6.16 1.48 -4.36
CA SER A 85 -4.89 1.20 -3.72
C SER A 85 -4.42 2.43 -2.94
N VAL A 86 -3.71 2.23 -1.84
CA VAL A 86 -3.06 3.33 -1.10
C VAL A 86 -1.80 3.84 -1.77
N TYR A 87 -1.29 3.14 -2.77
CA TYR A 87 -0.09 3.58 -3.46
C TYR A 87 -0.35 4.81 -4.31
N PRO A 88 0.59 5.74 -4.39
CA PRO A 88 0.48 6.87 -5.30
C PRO A 88 0.41 6.37 -6.75
N SER A 89 -0.21 7.15 -7.62
CA SER A 89 -0.38 6.78 -9.04
C SER A 89 0.95 6.55 -9.78
N SER A 90 2.04 7.15 -9.27
CA SER A 90 3.40 6.96 -9.78
C SER A 90 3.99 5.58 -9.46
N GLN A 91 3.49 4.90 -8.42
CA GLN A 91 3.95 3.57 -8.03
C GLN A 91 3.16 2.51 -8.79
N SER A 92 3.76 1.98 -9.85
CA SER A 92 3.16 0.92 -10.65
C SER A 92 3.58 -0.49 -10.22
N GLY A 93 4.59 -0.56 -9.32
CA GLY A 93 5.30 -1.81 -9.03
C GLY A 93 6.21 -2.22 -10.18
N ALA A 94 7.20 -3.02 -9.87
CA ALA A 94 8.12 -3.53 -10.89
C ALA A 94 8.40 -5.03 -10.69
N THR A 95 7.56 -5.72 -9.92
CA THR A 95 7.67 -7.17 -9.69
C THR A 95 7.67 -7.94 -11.01
N GLY A 96 6.84 -7.52 -11.98
CA GLY A 96 6.72 -8.15 -13.30
C GLY A 96 8.03 -8.18 -14.09
N ILE A 97 8.82 -7.11 -14.04
CA ILE A 97 10.12 -7.02 -14.73
C ILE A 97 11.11 -8.08 -14.19
N ALA A 98 11.11 -8.29 -12.89
CA ALA A 98 11.95 -9.31 -12.27
C ALA A 98 11.46 -10.74 -12.59
N LEU A 99 10.15 -10.97 -12.62
CA LEU A 99 9.56 -12.25 -13.02
C LEU A 99 9.89 -12.57 -14.48
N GLU A 100 9.81 -11.59 -15.36
CA GLU A 100 10.18 -11.70 -16.77
C GLU A 100 11.65 -12.09 -16.94
N ALA A 101 12.54 -11.58 -16.09
CA ALA A 101 13.94 -11.94 -16.05
C ALA A 101 14.22 -13.34 -15.43
N GLY A 102 13.19 -14.05 -14.98
CA GLY A 102 13.31 -15.39 -14.38
C GLY A 102 13.48 -15.41 -12.86
N ALA A 103 13.27 -14.28 -12.17
CA ALA A 103 13.26 -14.28 -10.72
C ALA A 103 12.07 -15.08 -10.17
N ALA A 104 12.30 -15.93 -9.18
CA ALA A 104 11.24 -16.69 -8.53
C ALA A 104 10.43 -15.81 -7.59
N ALA A 105 9.15 -16.17 -7.38
CA ALA A 105 8.26 -15.49 -6.47
C ALA A 105 7.60 -16.48 -5.49
N LYS A 106 7.05 -15.93 -4.40
CA LYS A 106 6.30 -16.69 -3.40
C LYS A 106 5.13 -15.88 -2.86
N ASN A 107 4.06 -16.56 -2.49
CA ASN A 107 2.89 -15.99 -1.82
C ASN A 107 2.25 -14.79 -2.55
N LEU A 108 2.29 -14.74 -3.88
CA LEU A 108 1.76 -13.61 -4.66
C LEU A 108 0.26 -13.36 -4.45
N ALA A 109 -0.50 -14.36 -3.98
CA ALA A 109 -1.91 -14.23 -3.66
C ALA A 109 -2.18 -13.56 -2.29
N GLU A 110 -1.15 -13.37 -1.46
CA GLU A 110 -1.29 -12.87 -0.10
C GLU A 110 -1.20 -11.35 -0.05
N TRP A 111 -2.36 -10.72 0.03
CA TRP A 111 -2.52 -9.26 0.05
C TRP A 111 -3.18 -8.78 1.32
N GLN A 112 -2.82 -7.59 1.74
CA GLN A 112 -3.55 -6.85 2.76
C GLN A 112 -4.45 -5.81 2.11
N TYR A 113 -5.70 -5.78 2.55
CA TYR A 113 -6.69 -4.78 2.18
C TYR A 113 -7.17 -4.06 3.43
N GLY A 114 -7.66 -2.86 3.28
CA GLY A 114 -8.22 -2.10 4.39
C GLY A 114 -8.83 -0.79 3.91
N ILE A 115 -9.51 -0.12 4.83
CA ILE A 115 -10.16 1.15 4.53
C ILE A 115 -9.11 2.23 4.31
N ALA A 116 -9.23 2.94 3.20
CA ALA A 116 -8.38 4.05 2.82
C ALA A 116 -9.19 5.16 2.13
N SER A 117 -8.67 6.37 2.15
CA SER A 117 -9.22 7.49 1.38
C SER A 117 -8.85 7.38 -0.10
N LEU A 118 -9.75 7.85 -0.98
CA LEU A 118 -9.65 7.67 -2.44
C LEU A 118 -9.05 8.89 -3.14
N LYS A 119 -9.49 10.11 -2.82
CA LYS A 119 -9.02 11.34 -3.45
C LYS A 119 -7.53 11.60 -3.16
N PHE A 120 -7.15 11.55 -1.91
CA PHE A 120 -5.77 11.43 -1.46
C PHE A 120 -5.60 10.02 -0.91
N ARG A 121 -4.80 9.19 -1.61
CA ARG A 121 -4.65 7.77 -1.30
C ARG A 121 -3.87 7.56 -0.01
N TRP A 122 -4.60 7.36 1.08
CA TRP A 122 -4.01 7.22 2.41
C TRP A 122 -4.73 6.17 3.25
N ASN A 123 -3.96 5.37 3.99
CA ASN A 123 -4.49 4.39 4.92
C ASN A 123 -5.20 5.06 6.10
N LEU A 124 -6.40 4.60 6.42
CA LEU A 124 -7.23 5.11 7.51
C LEU A 124 -7.26 4.14 8.70
N SER A 125 -6.12 3.97 9.36
CA SER A 125 -5.96 3.22 10.60
C SER A 125 -5.71 4.14 11.80
N GLY A 126 -5.55 3.56 12.99
CA GLY A 126 -5.22 4.30 14.21
C GLY A 126 -6.29 5.32 14.56
N THR A 127 -5.87 6.53 14.87
CA THR A 127 -6.74 7.62 15.33
C THR A 127 -7.86 7.97 14.39
N TYR A 128 -7.70 7.78 13.07
CA TYR A 128 -8.77 8.02 12.10
C TYR A 128 -10.04 7.23 12.39
N GLN A 129 -9.91 6.03 12.98
CA GLN A 129 -11.04 5.16 13.36
C GLN A 129 -11.37 5.28 14.85
N GLN A 130 -10.35 5.43 15.68
CA GLN A 130 -10.49 5.43 17.14
C GLN A 130 -11.31 6.60 17.67
N VAL A 131 -11.38 7.70 16.93
CA VAL A 131 -12.23 8.85 17.25
C VAL A 131 -13.72 8.65 16.95
N LEU A 132 -14.11 7.43 16.56
CA LEU A 132 -15.48 7.03 16.25
C LEU A 132 -16.13 7.92 15.17
N PRO A 133 -15.56 7.96 13.95
CA PRO A 133 -16.15 8.71 12.84
C PRO A 133 -17.48 8.10 12.43
N ARG A 134 -18.34 8.91 11.84
CA ARG A 134 -19.60 8.50 11.25
C ARG A 134 -19.36 7.90 9.86
N TYR A 135 -19.86 6.70 9.63
CA TYR A 135 -19.79 6.02 8.32
C TYR A 135 -21.06 6.30 7.51
N VAL A 136 -20.91 6.90 6.37
CA VAL A 136 -22.01 7.37 5.53
C VAL A 136 -21.91 6.82 4.12
N SER A 137 -23.02 6.40 3.52
CA SER A 137 -23.09 6.17 2.09
C SER A 137 -24.06 7.13 1.42
N THR A 138 -23.76 7.50 0.17
CA THR A 138 -24.63 8.31 -0.70
C THR A 138 -24.81 7.61 -2.05
N ASP A 139 -25.74 8.10 -2.87
CA ASP A 139 -25.75 7.76 -4.29
C ASP A 139 -24.56 8.39 -5.04
N SER A 140 -24.47 8.19 -6.35
CA SER A 140 -23.40 8.72 -7.20
C SER A 140 -23.37 10.25 -7.26
N GLU A 141 -24.51 10.91 -7.02
CA GLU A 141 -24.64 12.37 -7.03
C GLU A 141 -24.37 13.01 -5.66
N GLY A 142 -24.09 12.21 -4.62
CA GLY A 142 -23.89 12.69 -3.26
C GLY A 142 -25.19 12.93 -2.47
N LYS A 143 -26.31 12.40 -2.99
CA LYS A 143 -27.64 12.46 -2.34
C LYS A 143 -27.94 11.15 -1.62
N ASP A 144 -29.14 11.05 -1.01
CA ASP A 144 -29.62 9.86 -0.29
C ASP A 144 -28.62 9.37 0.76
N GLU A 145 -28.22 10.28 1.64
CA GLU A 145 -27.27 10.04 2.73
C GLU A 145 -27.81 9.03 3.74
N ARG A 146 -27.04 7.98 4.08
CA ARG A 146 -27.42 6.92 5.01
C ARG A 146 -26.23 6.51 5.88
N GLU A 147 -26.47 6.31 7.16
CA GLU A 147 -25.56 5.62 8.08
C GLU A 147 -25.72 4.11 7.90
N PHE A 148 -25.04 3.54 6.93
CA PHE A 148 -25.26 2.16 6.46
C PHE A 148 -24.79 1.07 7.44
N LEU A 149 -24.01 1.43 8.47
CA LEU A 149 -23.62 0.51 9.53
C LEU A 149 -24.71 0.31 10.58
N GLU A 150 -25.66 1.24 10.68
CA GLU A 150 -26.79 1.14 11.60
C GLU A 150 -27.65 -0.09 11.29
N GLY A 151 -28.05 -0.82 12.35
CA GLY A 151 -28.82 -2.04 12.22
C GLY A 151 -28.05 -3.27 11.70
N GLN A 152 -26.74 -3.15 11.43
CA GLN A 152 -25.89 -4.26 11.04
C GLN A 152 -25.17 -4.93 12.24
N PHE A 153 -25.29 -4.33 13.42
CA PHE A 153 -24.70 -4.77 14.67
C PHE A 153 -25.81 -4.92 15.73
N ASP A 154 -25.59 -5.79 16.70
CA ASP A 154 -26.59 -6.11 17.75
C ASP A 154 -26.93 -4.92 18.65
N SER A 155 -26.01 -3.96 18.77
CA SER A 155 -26.22 -2.76 19.60
C SER A 155 -25.33 -1.60 19.17
N PRO A 156 -25.68 -0.35 19.54
CA PRO A 156 -24.78 0.79 19.37
C PRO A 156 -23.38 0.55 19.98
N LYS A 157 -23.31 -0.10 21.14
CA LYS A 157 -22.07 -0.46 21.80
C LYS A 157 -21.19 -1.38 20.92
N SER A 158 -21.76 -2.43 20.33
CA SER A 158 -21.00 -3.36 19.47
C SER A 158 -20.52 -2.68 18.19
N LEU A 159 -21.37 -1.87 17.55
CA LEU A 159 -20.98 -1.07 16.38
C LEU A 159 -19.79 -0.14 16.68
N LEU A 160 -19.92 0.68 17.72
CA LEU A 160 -18.88 1.66 18.07
C LEU A 160 -17.56 0.98 18.49
N THR A 161 -17.66 -0.15 19.18
CA THR A 161 -16.49 -0.98 19.52
C THR A 161 -15.81 -1.53 18.25
N ALA A 162 -16.59 -2.00 17.27
CA ALA A 162 -16.03 -2.48 15.99
C ALA A 162 -15.34 -1.34 15.21
N VAL A 163 -15.94 -0.15 15.16
CA VAL A 163 -15.33 1.05 14.55
C VAL A 163 -14.01 1.40 15.25
N PHE A 164 -14.01 1.47 16.58
CA PHE A 164 -12.80 1.73 17.35
C PHE A 164 -11.70 0.70 17.08
N LEU A 165 -12.05 -0.59 17.13
CA LEU A 165 -11.11 -1.67 16.87
C LEU A 165 -10.57 -1.67 15.44
N LYS A 166 -11.28 -1.09 14.47
CA LYS A 166 -10.78 -0.90 13.11
C LYS A 166 -9.50 -0.07 13.08
N GLY A 167 -9.26 0.80 14.05
CA GLY A 167 -8.00 1.53 14.21
C GLY A 167 -6.79 0.64 14.48
N TYR A 168 -6.96 -0.42 15.27
CA TYR A 168 -5.92 -1.41 15.58
C TYR A 168 -5.89 -2.59 14.63
N GLN A 169 -7.06 -2.99 14.13
CA GLN A 169 -7.27 -4.18 13.33
C GLN A 169 -7.60 -3.80 11.89
N TRP A 170 -6.95 -2.78 11.40
CA TRP A 170 -7.28 -2.12 10.12
C TRP A 170 -7.12 -3.00 8.87
N PRO A 171 -6.16 -3.93 8.73
CA PRO A 171 -6.20 -4.84 7.60
C PRO A 171 -7.42 -5.75 7.71
N PHE A 172 -8.04 -6.02 6.57
CA PHE A 172 -9.10 -7.01 6.49
C PHE A 172 -8.59 -8.38 6.94
N ASP A 173 -9.33 -9.00 7.84
CA ASP A 173 -9.05 -10.34 8.37
C ASP A 173 -10.38 -11.13 8.39
N PRO A 174 -10.53 -12.20 7.59
CA PRO A 174 -11.76 -12.99 7.56
C PRO A 174 -12.18 -13.53 8.93
N ALA A 175 -11.24 -13.83 9.81
CA ALA A 175 -11.53 -14.28 11.16
C ALA A 175 -12.24 -13.22 12.01
N LYS A 176 -11.98 -11.95 11.73
CA LYS A 176 -12.60 -10.79 12.42
C LYS A 176 -13.89 -10.29 11.77
N VAL A 177 -14.45 -11.00 10.81
CA VAL A 177 -15.82 -10.80 10.32
C VAL A 177 -16.82 -11.49 11.25
N LYS A 178 -16.43 -12.64 11.83
CA LYS A 178 -17.28 -13.41 12.75
C LYS A 178 -17.65 -12.58 13.98
N ASN A 179 -18.84 -12.84 14.52
CA ASN A 179 -19.35 -12.18 15.72
C ASN A 179 -19.35 -10.65 15.62
N GLN A 180 -19.61 -10.11 14.43
CA GLN A 180 -19.64 -8.66 14.17
C GLN A 180 -18.32 -7.95 14.54
N GLY A 181 -17.20 -8.62 14.28
CA GLY A 181 -15.86 -8.06 14.51
C GLY A 181 -15.52 -6.91 13.54
N SER A 182 -14.38 -6.29 13.74
CA SER A 182 -13.98 -5.06 13.04
C SER A 182 -13.93 -5.19 11.51
N SER A 183 -13.61 -6.36 10.96
CA SER A 183 -13.56 -6.58 9.51
C SER A 183 -14.93 -6.76 8.86
N MET A 184 -16.02 -6.84 9.64
CA MET A 184 -17.37 -6.72 9.11
C MET A 184 -17.59 -5.34 8.47
N ILE A 185 -16.95 -4.31 8.99
CA ILE A 185 -17.01 -2.95 8.41
C ILE A 185 -16.47 -2.94 6.98
N ASP A 186 -15.34 -3.61 6.71
CA ASP A 186 -14.79 -3.73 5.34
C ASP A 186 -15.80 -4.40 4.39
N MET A 187 -16.46 -5.46 4.86
CA MET A 187 -17.49 -6.17 4.08
C MET A 187 -18.69 -5.26 3.77
N LEU A 188 -19.13 -4.46 4.74
CA LEU A 188 -20.23 -3.51 4.56
C LEU A 188 -19.83 -2.36 3.62
N VAL A 189 -18.62 -1.84 3.73
CA VAL A 189 -18.08 -0.85 2.78
C VAL A 189 -18.02 -1.44 1.37
N TYR A 190 -17.54 -2.68 1.21
CA TYR A 190 -17.53 -3.39 -0.07
C TYR A 190 -18.96 -3.52 -0.65
N ARG A 191 -19.92 -3.94 0.17
CA ARG A 191 -21.32 -4.06 -0.24
C ARG A 191 -21.87 -2.73 -0.77
N GLU A 192 -21.64 -1.63 -0.05
CA GLU A 192 -22.08 -0.30 -0.49
C GLU A 192 -21.40 0.10 -1.80
N THR A 193 -20.05 -0.02 -1.89
CA THR A 193 -19.28 0.52 -3.01
C THR A 193 -19.36 -0.36 -4.26
N VAL A 194 -19.27 -1.68 -4.12
CA VAL A 194 -19.16 -2.61 -5.26
C VAL A 194 -20.52 -3.18 -5.67
N GLU A 195 -21.32 -3.67 -4.72
CA GLU A 195 -22.61 -4.29 -5.03
C GLU A 195 -23.69 -3.24 -5.30
N LYS A 196 -23.82 -2.23 -4.41
CA LYS A 196 -24.85 -1.20 -4.51
C LYS A 196 -24.44 0.02 -5.34
N LYS A 197 -23.15 0.11 -5.76
CA LYS A 197 -22.60 1.24 -6.55
C LYS A 197 -22.76 2.61 -5.88
N ARG A 198 -22.76 2.65 -4.55
CA ARG A 198 -22.85 3.87 -3.75
C ARG A 198 -21.46 4.40 -3.41
N ARG A 199 -21.38 5.67 -3.07
CA ARG A 199 -20.15 6.29 -2.53
C ARG A 199 -20.17 6.17 -1.01
N VAL A 200 -19.01 5.93 -0.41
CA VAL A 200 -18.88 5.77 1.05
C VAL A 200 -17.90 6.80 1.60
N PHE A 201 -18.23 7.33 2.78
CA PHE A 201 -17.47 8.41 3.41
C PHE A 201 -17.29 8.17 4.90
N LEU A 202 -16.20 8.74 5.47
CA LEU A 202 -16.08 9.06 6.89
C LEU A 202 -16.46 10.54 7.10
N ASP A 203 -17.37 10.76 8.01
CA ASP A 203 -17.76 12.12 8.46
C ASP A 203 -17.25 12.35 9.88
N TYR A 204 -16.37 13.32 10.03
CA TYR A 204 -15.80 13.68 11.32
C TYR A 204 -16.51 14.87 11.97
N ARG A 205 -17.41 15.55 11.26
CA ARG A 205 -18.05 16.80 11.68
C ARG A 205 -19.10 16.59 12.77
N ARG A 206 -19.70 15.41 12.81
CA ARG A 206 -20.76 15.05 13.76
C ARG A 206 -20.66 13.58 14.18
N ASN A 207 -21.18 13.29 15.36
CA ASN A 207 -21.22 11.94 15.89
C ASN A 207 -22.12 11.02 15.06
N PRO A 208 -21.81 9.70 14.99
CA PRO A 208 -22.75 8.73 14.46
C PRO A 208 -24.00 8.62 15.36
N GLU A 209 -25.11 8.26 14.78
CA GLU A 209 -26.39 8.10 15.48
C GLU A 209 -26.31 7.08 16.64
N SER A 210 -25.53 6.02 16.43
CA SER A 210 -25.23 5.04 17.48
C SER A 210 -24.59 5.66 18.72
N LEU A 211 -23.70 6.67 18.56
CA LEU A 211 -23.10 7.37 19.71
C LEU A 211 -24.13 8.29 20.39
N ASN A 212 -24.93 9.01 19.61
CA ASN A 212 -26.00 9.87 20.13
C ASN A 212 -27.00 9.11 21.00
N ARG A 213 -27.32 7.87 20.62
CA ARG A 213 -28.22 6.99 21.39
C ARG A 213 -27.64 6.54 22.73
N LEU A 214 -26.33 6.59 22.93
CA LEU A 214 -25.74 6.34 24.24
C LEU A 214 -25.91 7.52 25.21
N GLY A 215 -26.27 8.72 24.72
CA GLY A 215 -26.53 9.89 25.51
C GLY A 215 -25.27 10.58 26.05
N THR A 216 -25.44 11.48 27.03
CA THR A 216 -24.32 12.27 27.61
C THR A 216 -23.22 11.41 28.23
N ASP A 217 -23.59 10.26 28.78
CA ASP A 217 -22.67 9.34 29.44
C ASP A 217 -22.08 8.31 28.46
N TRP A 218 -22.03 8.62 27.16
CA TRP A 218 -21.63 7.72 26.10
C TRP A 218 -20.31 6.99 26.38
N LEU A 219 -19.35 7.67 26.99
CA LEU A 219 -18.02 7.12 27.25
C LEU A 219 -18.08 5.91 28.20
N THR A 220 -18.88 5.98 29.26
CA THR A 220 -19.08 4.88 30.23
C THR A 220 -19.92 3.73 29.66
N ARG A 221 -20.69 4.01 28.60
CA ARG A 221 -21.56 3.02 27.93
C ARG A 221 -20.90 2.36 26.74
N LEU A 222 -19.73 2.83 26.31
CA LEU A 222 -18.90 2.14 25.33
C LEU A 222 -18.40 0.80 25.86
N GLY A 223 -18.00 -0.09 24.95
CA GLY A 223 -17.28 -1.31 25.30
C GLY A 223 -15.79 -1.05 25.51
N ASP A 224 -15.17 -1.83 26.39
CA ASP A 224 -13.73 -1.94 26.38
C ASP A 224 -13.26 -2.67 25.10
N PRO A 225 -12.12 -2.25 24.50
CA PRO A 225 -11.14 -1.27 25.01
C PRO A 225 -11.41 0.20 24.63
N ALA A 226 -12.49 0.52 23.91
CA ALA A 226 -12.74 1.88 23.42
C ALA A 226 -12.92 2.90 24.57
N ALA A 227 -13.73 2.54 25.57
CA ALA A 227 -13.99 3.39 26.73
C ALA A 227 -12.71 3.76 27.46
N SER A 228 -11.93 2.75 27.83
CA SER A 228 -10.66 2.94 28.56
C SER A 228 -9.66 3.77 27.79
N TYR A 229 -9.51 3.49 26.50
CA TYR A 229 -8.55 4.21 25.66
C TYR A 229 -8.91 5.70 25.47
N LEU A 230 -10.17 5.99 25.16
CA LEU A 230 -10.63 7.37 24.96
C LEU A 230 -10.58 8.16 26.26
N ALA A 231 -10.92 7.54 27.40
CA ALA A 231 -10.78 8.18 28.71
C ALA A 231 -9.32 8.50 29.06
N GLN A 232 -8.42 7.52 28.90
CA GLN A 232 -6.99 7.70 29.21
C GLN A 232 -6.30 8.70 28.28
N SER A 233 -6.72 8.78 27.02
CA SER A 233 -6.18 9.76 26.06
C SER A 233 -6.81 11.14 26.18
N GLY A 234 -7.84 11.33 27.01
CA GLY A 234 -8.58 12.59 27.14
C GLY A 234 -9.40 12.93 25.88
N ALA A 235 -9.68 11.95 25.02
CA ALA A 235 -10.43 12.16 23.77
C ALA A 235 -11.94 12.14 24.01
N THR A 236 -12.44 13.13 24.76
CA THR A 236 -13.82 13.26 25.23
C THR A 236 -14.59 14.39 24.55
N GLN A 237 -14.01 15.02 23.52
CA GLN A 237 -14.61 16.14 22.80
C GLN A 237 -15.93 15.72 22.12
N ASP A 238 -16.82 16.69 21.92
CA ASP A 238 -18.19 16.48 21.46
C ASP A 238 -18.29 15.88 20.05
N THR A 239 -17.28 16.09 19.19
CA THR A 239 -17.30 15.64 17.80
C THR A 239 -16.09 14.76 17.47
N PRO A 240 -16.19 13.85 16.48
CA PRO A 240 -15.05 13.08 16.01
C PRO A 240 -13.86 13.94 15.58
N ILE A 241 -14.10 15.09 14.91
CA ILE A 241 -13.01 16.01 14.53
C ILE A 241 -12.35 16.63 15.74
N GLY A 242 -13.11 17.00 16.77
CA GLY A 242 -12.55 17.52 18.03
C GLY A 242 -11.65 16.48 18.70
N ARG A 243 -12.09 15.21 18.76
CA ARG A 243 -11.28 14.09 19.26
C ARG A 243 -10.04 13.85 18.40
N LEU A 244 -10.16 13.95 17.06
CA LEU A 244 -9.03 13.77 16.15
C LEU A 244 -7.98 14.87 16.29
N LEU A 245 -8.41 16.13 16.38
CA LEU A 245 -7.52 17.27 16.62
C LEU A 245 -6.80 17.17 17.97
N HIS A 246 -7.50 16.68 19.00
CA HIS A 246 -6.90 16.46 20.32
C HIS A 246 -5.85 15.35 20.30
N MET A 247 -6.16 14.21 19.70
CA MET A 247 -5.28 13.03 19.71
C MET A 247 -4.14 13.12 18.69
N ASN A 248 -4.41 13.67 17.51
CA ASN A 248 -3.47 13.65 16.39
C ASN A 248 -3.74 14.81 15.40
N PRO A 249 -3.40 16.06 15.76
CA PRO A 249 -3.63 17.23 14.90
C PRO A 249 -2.92 17.08 13.53
N ARG A 250 -1.77 16.38 13.49
CA ARG A 250 -1.05 16.13 12.24
C ARG A 250 -1.84 15.27 11.24
N ALA A 251 -2.77 14.45 11.72
CA ALA A 251 -3.66 13.67 10.87
C ALA A 251 -4.63 14.58 10.08
N VAL A 252 -5.11 15.65 10.71
CA VAL A 252 -5.97 16.66 10.05
C VAL A 252 -5.14 17.54 9.11
N GLU A 253 -3.98 18.00 9.55
CA GLU A 253 -3.06 18.81 8.76
C GLU A 253 -2.60 18.10 7.48
N LEU A 254 -2.34 16.78 7.55
CA LEU A 254 -2.00 15.99 6.39
C LEU A 254 -3.05 16.10 5.29
N TYR A 255 -4.33 15.94 5.61
CA TYR A 255 -5.42 16.08 4.63
C TYR A 255 -5.56 17.51 4.13
N ARG A 256 -5.45 18.49 5.02
CA ARG A 256 -5.50 19.91 4.64
C ARG A 256 -4.40 20.30 3.66
N SER A 257 -3.19 19.73 3.81
CA SER A 257 -2.08 19.95 2.86
C SER A 257 -2.35 19.34 1.47
N HIS A 258 -3.36 18.48 1.35
CA HIS A 258 -3.83 17.88 0.10
C HIS A 258 -5.20 18.42 -0.36
N ASN A 259 -5.58 19.62 0.10
CA ASN A 259 -6.84 20.29 -0.21
C ASN A 259 -8.08 19.45 0.15
N ILE A 260 -8.04 18.79 1.31
CA ILE A 260 -9.16 18.07 1.92
C ILE A 260 -9.28 18.58 3.36
N ASP A 261 -10.41 19.21 3.69
CA ASP A 261 -10.66 19.73 5.02
C ASP A 261 -11.67 18.86 5.77
N LEU A 262 -11.17 18.03 6.69
CA LEU A 262 -11.99 17.12 7.49
C LEU A 262 -12.94 17.84 8.47
N GLU A 263 -12.76 19.15 8.68
CA GLU A 263 -13.67 19.97 9.50
C GLU A 263 -14.93 20.38 8.73
N THR A 264 -14.87 20.43 7.39
CA THR A 264 -15.95 20.98 6.56
C THR A 264 -16.52 19.98 5.55
N GLU A 265 -15.76 18.94 5.16
CA GLU A 265 -16.18 17.95 4.17
C GLU A 265 -16.07 16.51 4.66
N MET A 266 -16.85 15.62 4.06
CA MET A 266 -16.73 14.17 4.27
C MET A 266 -15.56 13.60 3.48
N LEU A 267 -14.85 12.64 4.05
CA LEU A 267 -13.73 11.96 3.44
C LEU A 267 -14.18 10.71 2.69
N GLU A 268 -14.11 10.71 1.36
CA GLU A 268 -14.48 9.55 0.55
C GLU A 268 -13.49 8.40 0.74
N ILE A 269 -14.04 7.19 0.98
CA ILE A 269 -13.27 5.99 1.33
C ILE A 269 -13.68 4.78 0.50
N GLY A 270 -12.81 3.78 0.52
CA GLY A 270 -13.09 2.44 -0.02
C GLY A 270 -12.21 1.40 0.62
N VAL A 271 -12.46 0.13 0.30
CA VAL A 271 -11.53 -0.96 0.64
C VAL A 271 -10.45 -0.98 -0.44
N CYS A 272 -9.22 -0.74 -0.05
CA CYS A 272 -8.09 -0.56 -0.94
C CYS A 272 -7.01 -1.62 -0.69
N ALA A 273 -6.27 -1.98 -1.73
CA ALA A 273 -5.05 -2.75 -1.59
C ALA A 273 -4.00 -1.92 -0.84
N GLN A 274 -3.44 -2.51 0.22
CA GLN A 274 -2.56 -1.82 1.18
C GLN A 274 -1.12 -2.28 1.09
N HIS A 275 -0.91 -3.58 0.91
CA HIS A 275 0.41 -4.20 0.95
C HIS A 275 0.36 -5.60 0.34
N ASN A 276 1.40 -5.98 -0.40
CA ASN A 276 1.58 -7.37 -0.80
C ASN A 276 2.50 -8.06 0.23
N ASN A 277 2.02 -9.13 0.86
CA ASN A 277 2.82 -9.94 1.77
C ASN A 277 3.71 -10.93 1.00
N GLY A 278 3.27 -11.34 -0.19
CA GLY A 278 4.06 -12.06 -1.17
C GLY A 278 4.99 -11.13 -1.96
N GLY A 279 5.73 -11.69 -2.88
CA GLY A 279 6.67 -10.98 -3.73
C GLY A 279 7.75 -11.88 -4.29
N LEU A 280 8.87 -11.30 -4.69
CA LEU A 280 10.03 -12.06 -5.17
C LEU A 280 10.60 -12.93 -4.05
N ALA A 281 11.04 -14.13 -4.39
CA ALA A 281 11.69 -15.02 -3.46
C ALA A 281 13.12 -14.56 -3.19
N GLY A 282 13.55 -14.65 -1.95
CA GLY A 282 14.92 -14.43 -1.51
C GLY A 282 15.29 -15.44 -0.43
N ASP A 283 16.58 -15.73 -0.32
CA ASP A 283 17.17 -16.54 0.73
C ASP A 283 17.29 -15.74 2.07
N MET A 284 18.01 -16.29 3.03
CA MET A 284 18.26 -15.62 4.32
C MET A 284 19.09 -14.33 4.21
N TRP A 285 19.73 -14.09 3.07
CA TRP A 285 20.50 -12.88 2.75
C TRP A 285 19.78 -11.95 1.78
N TRP A 286 18.52 -12.22 1.48
CA TRP A 286 17.71 -11.52 0.49
C TRP A 286 18.22 -11.68 -0.95
N GLU A 287 19.08 -12.66 -1.23
CA GLU A 287 19.50 -13.00 -2.58
C GLU A 287 18.43 -13.88 -3.24
N SER A 288 18.05 -13.58 -4.48
CA SER A 288 17.07 -14.36 -5.24
C SER A 288 17.69 -15.62 -5.85
N ASN A 289 16.91 -16.38 -6.61
CA ASN A 289 17.41 -17.46 -7.46
C ASN A 289 18.32 -16.96 -8.61
N LEU A 290 18.24 -15.69 -8.97
CA LEU A 290 19.21 -15.02 -9.82
C LEU A 290 20.35 -14.52 -8.92
N SER A 291 21.56 -15.07 -9.10
CA SER A 291 22.72 -14.58 -8.32
C SER A 291 22.98 -13.11 -8.60
N HIS A 292 23.52 -12.38 -7.60
CA HIS A 292 23.77 -10.95 -7.68
C HIS A 292 22.51 -10.05 -7.74
N PHE A 293 21.30 -10.62 -7.50
CA PHE A 293 20.04 -9.90 -7.49
C PHE A 293 19.34 -10.01 -6.14
N PHE A 294 19.15 -8.88 -5.47
CA PHE A 294 18.69 -8.76 -4.07
C PHE A 294 17.37 -7.99 -3.99
N PRO A 295 16.20 -8.67 -4.06
CA PRO A 295 14.93 -8.01 -3.80
C PRO A 295 14.82 -7.65 -2.32
N VAL A 296 14.65 -6.35 -1.99
CA VAL A 296 14.54 -5.85 -0.61
C VAL A 296 13.29 -4.99 -0.41
N GLY A 297 12.81 -4.94 0.81
CA GLY A 297 11.55 -4.23 1.12
C GLY A 297 10.33 -5.00 0.65
N GLU A 298 9.26 -4.29 0.31
CA GLU A 298 7.97 -4.91 -0.01
C GLU A 298 7.97 -5.74 -1.30
N VAL A 299 8.92 -5.51 -2.21
CA VAL A 299 9.04 -6.36 -3.40
C VAL A 299 9.44 -7.81 -3.06
N ASN A 300 10.03 -8.03 -1.88
CA ASN A 300 10.39 -9.36 -1.38
C ASN A 300 9.22 -9.99 -0.63
N GLY A 301 8.86 -11.22 -0.96
CA GLY A 301 7.79 -11.99 -0.35
C GLY A 301 8.10 -12.51 1.07
N SER A 302 8.73 -11.72 1.92
CA SER A 302 9.20 -12.13 3.26
C SER A 302 8.15 -12.04 4.37
N HIS A 303 6.93 -11.56 4.07
CA HIS A 303 5.90 -11.30 5.09
C HIS A 303 4.93 -12.47 5.34
N GLY A 304 5.04 -13.56 4.58
CA GLY A 304 4.16 -14.72 4.75
C GLY A 304 2.71 -14.42 4.39
N VAL A 305 1.78 -14.97 5.17
CA VAL A 305 0.33 -14.81 4.96
C VAL A 305 -0.22 -13.59 5.70
N HIS A 306 0.29 -13.32 6.90
CA HIS A 306 -0.18 -12.23 7.75
C HIS A 306 0.99 -11.39 8.25
N ARG A 307 0.98 -10.11 7.89
CA ARG A 307 2.00 -9.15 8.31
C ARG A 307 1.48 -8.27 9.47
N PRO A 308 2.14 -8.27 10.63
CA PRO A 308 1.82 -7.35 11.72
C PRO A 308 2.06 -5.89 11.33
N GLY A 309 1.31 -4.97 11.94
CA GLY A 309 1.54 -3.53 11.78
C GLY A 309 2.98 -3.14 12.13
N GLY A 310 3.55 -2.18 11.40
CA GLY A 310 4.92 -1.68 11.62
C GLY A 310 6.04 -2.56 11.06
N SER A 311 5.82 -3.85 10.81
CA SER A 311 6.88 -4.77 10.37
C SER A 311 7.37 -4.53 8.93
N ALA A 312 6.58 -3.86 8.08
CA ALA A 312 6.98 -3.57 6.70
C ALA A 312 8.29 -2.75 6.63
N LEU A 313 8.36 -1.67 7.39
CA LEU A 313 9.57 -0.83 7.45
C LEU A 313 10.76 -1.57 8.04
N ASN A 314 10.54 -2.35 9.10
CA ASN A 314 11.60 -3.16 9.71
C ASN A 314 12.14 -4.23 8.77
N ALA A 315 11.27 -4.94 8.05
CA ALA A 315 11.68 -5.94 7.06
C ALA A 315 12.51 -5.33 5.94
N GLY A 316 12.14 -4.12 5.47
CA GLY A 316 12.91 -3.39 4.47
C GLY A 316 14.31 -3.05 4.96
N GLN A 317 14.44 -2.51 6.16
CA GLN A 317 15.74 -2.13 6.74
C GLN A 317 16.63 -3.34 7.03
N VAL A 318 16.07 -4.39 7.63
CA VAL A 318 16.81 -5.64 7.92
C VAL A 318 17.25 -6.30 6.61
N GLY A 319 16.37 -6.38 5.61
CA GLY A 319 16.68 -6.95 4.30
C GLY A 319 17.80 -6.21 3.60
N ALA A 320 17.73 -4.88 3.54
CA ALA A 320 18.76 -4.05 2.96
C ALA A 320 20.12 -4.21 3.65
N LEU A 321 20.14 -4.25 4.99
CA LEU A 321 21.37 -4.47 5.76
C LEU A 321 21.97 -5.85 5.47
N ARG A 322 21.15 -6.91 5.44
CA ARG A 322 21.63 -8.27 5.18
C ARG A 322 22.18 -8.41 3.75
N ALA A 323 21.47 -7.86 2.76
CA ALA A 323 21.94 -7.80 1.38
C ALA A 323 23.28 -7.07 1.28
N ALA A 324 23.42 -5.89 1.90
CA ALA A 324 24.67 -5.13 1.92
C ALA A 324 25.84 -5.92 2.55
N ILE A 325 25.60 -6.61 3.68
CA ILE A 325 26.61 -7.46 4.33
C ILE A 325 27.01 -8.61 3.39
N ARG A 326 26.08 -9.27 2.73
CA ARG A 326 26.33 -10.35 1.79
C ARG A 326 27.17 -9.87 0.62
N ILE A 327 26.79 -8.77 -0.02
CA ILE A 327 27.50 -8.14 -1.12
C ILE A 327 28.95 -7.83 -0.70
N ALA A 328 29.13 -7.11 0.42
CA ALA A 328 30.44 -6.70 0.87
C ALA A 328 31.38 -7.84 1.25
N LYS A 329 30.83 -8.97 1.74
CA LYS A 329 31.66 -10.10 2.18
C LYS A 329 31.94 -11.14 1.09
N VAL A 330 31.01 -11.32 0.17
CA VAL A 330 31.05 -12.42 -0.80
C VAL A 330 31.37 -11.92 -2.20
N TYR A 331 30.73 -10.84 -2.64
CA TYR A 331 30.84 -10.33 -4.01
C TYR A 331 31.87 -9.18 -4.09
N ARG A 332 33.16 -9.56 -4.13
CA ARG A 332 34.28 -8.61 -4.15
C ARG A 332 34.73 -8.23 -5.56
N GLN A 333 34.24 -8.95 -6.58
CA GLN A 333 34.61 -8.67 -7.97
C GLN A 333 33.80 -7.49 -8.51
N GLY A 334 34.41 -6.73 -9.38
CA GLY A 334 33.77 -5.65 -10.12
C GLY A 334 32.73 -6.18 -11.13
N PRO A 335 32.03 -5.28 -11.83
CA PRO A 335 31.15 -5.68 -12.91
C PRO A 335 31.93 -6.32 -14.07
N MET A 336 31.19 -6.96 -14.99
CA MET A 336 31.76 -7.55 -16.20
C MET A 336 32.52 -6.51 -17.02
N GLU A 337 33.57 -6.93 -17.76
CA GLU A 337 34.21 -6.07 -18.74
C GLU A 337 33.19 -5.50 -19.73
N ILE A 338 33.31 -4.20 -20.07
CA ILE A 338 32.27 -3.48 -20.81
C ILE A 338 31.98 -4.11 -22.18
N ARG A 339 33.00 -4.62 -22.88
CA ARG A 339 32.85 -5.28 -24.17
C ARG A 339 32.02 -6.55 -24.03
N ASP A 340 32.35 -7.37 -23.04
CA ASP A 340 31.68 -8.65 -22.80
C ASP A 340 30.24 -8.41 -22.32
N PHE A 341 30.05 -7.39 -21.50
CA PHE A 341 28.71 -6.96 -21.06
C PHE A 341 27.82 -6.59 -22.25
N LEU A 342 28.28 -5.67 -23.11
CA LEU A 342 27.53 -5.22 -24.27
C LEU A 342 27.21 -6.36 -25.24
N GLN A 343 28.15 -7.29 -25.44
CA GLN A 343 27.89 -8.48 -26.26
C GLN A 343 26.84 -9.40 -25.61
N THR A 344 26.91 -9.60 -24.30
CA THR A 344 26.00 -10.46 -23.54
C THR A 344 24.56 -9.95 -23.55
N VAL A 345 24.37 -8.64 -23.37
CA VAL A 345 23.02 -8.06 -23.19
C VAL A 345 22.39 -7.53 -24.48
N ARG A 346 23.09 -7.55 -25.59
CA ARG A 346 22.66 -6.96 -26.87
C ARG A 346 21.25 -7.41 -27.27
N GLU A 347 21.03 -8.71 -27.34
CA GLU A 347 19.76 -9.28 -27.79
C GLU A 347 18.60 -8.88 -26.88
N GLN A 348 18.82 -8.94 -25.54
CA GLN A 348 17.82 -8.54 -24.55
C GLN A 348 17.47 -7.05 -24.68
N ALA A 349 18.48 -6.20 -24.91
CA ALA A 349 18.26 -4.76 -25.09
C ALA A 349 17.51 -4.44 -26.40
N GLU A 350 17.92 -5.05 -27.51
CA GLU A 350 17.29 -4.87 -28.82
C GLU A 350 15.84 -5.36 -28.83
N GLU A 351 15.52 -6.43 -28.12
CA GLU A 351 14.16 -6.93 -27.95
C GLU A 351 13.28 -5.92 -27.20
N LYS A 352 13.78 -5.34 -26.10
CA LYS A 352 13.06 -4.32 -25.34
C LYS A 352 12.85 -3.03 -26.16
N MET A 353 13.83 -2.64 -26.93
CA MET A 353 13.69 -1.45 -27.83
C MET A 353 12.63 -1.70 -28.89
N ARG A 354 12.64 -2.86 -29.55
CA ARG A 354 11.60 -3.24 -30.54
C ARG A 354 10.20 -3.26 -29.93
N LEU A 355 10.08 -3.80 -28.71
CA LEU A 355 8.80 -3.81 -28.01
C LEU A 355 8.31 -2.38 -27.71
N ALA A 356 9.21 -1.50 -27.26
CA ALA A 356 8.88 -0.09 -27.02
C ALA A 356 8.44 0.63 -28.32
N GLU A 357 9.10 0.39 -29.44
CA GLU A 357 8.71 0.93 -30.74
C GLU A 357 7.32 0.44 -31.19
N GLN A 358 7.03 -0.86 -31.00
CA GLN A 358 5.72 -1.43 -31.31
C GLN A 358 4.59 -0.80 -30.50
N PHE A 359 4.83 -0.53 -29.21
CA PHE A 359 3.85 0.13 -28.35
C PHE A 359 3.78 1.64 -28.58
N GLY A 360 4.85 2.27 -29.03
CA GLY A 360 4.90 3.70 -29.35
C GLY A 360 4.24 4.06 -30.67
N ALA A 361 4.02 3.08 -31.56
CA ALA A 361 3.37 3.32 -32.84
C ALA A 361 1.88 3.66 -32.64
N PRO A 362 1.41 4.83 -33.12
CA PRO A 362 0.01 5.22 -32.99
C PRO A 362 -0.89 4.22 -33.73
N LYS A 363 -1.92 3.72 -33.05
CA LYS A 363 -3.00 2.93 -33.64
C LYS A 363 -4.29 3.72 -33.53
N GLU A 364 -5.05 3.86 -34.63
CA GLU A 364 -6.28 4.64 -34.67
C GLU A 364 -7.31 4.22 -33.61
N ASP A 365 -7.39 2.92 -33.26
CA ASP A 365 -8.30 2.36 -32.28
C ASP A 365 -7.59 1.81 -31.04
N GLY A 366 -6.34 2.21 -30.77
CA GLY A 366 -5.52 1.71 -29.67
C GLY A 366 -5.89 2.33 -28.34
N LEU A 367 -5.91 1.51 -27.26
CA LEU A 367 -6.03 2.03 -25.90
C LEU A 367 -4.73 2.73 -25.48
N SER A 368 -4.84 3.89 -24.86
CA SER A 368 -3.69 4.54 -24.24
C SER A 368 -3.18 3.71 -23.05
N PRO A 369 -1.89 3.82 -22.64
CA PRO A 369 -1.36 3.15 -21.46
C PRO A 369 -2.16 3.41 -20.18
N VAL A 370 -2.73 4.61 -20.06
CA VAL A 370 -3.59 4.99 -18.93
C VAL A 370 -4.89 4.18 -18.95
N GLN A 371 -5.54 4.07 -20.10
CA GLN A 371 -6.77 3.27 -20.26
C GLN A 371 -6.52 1.77 -20.04
N VAL A 372 -5.38 1.25 -20.52
CA VAL A 372 -4.99 -0.15 -20.24
C VAL A 372 -4.78 -0.38 -18.74
N LYS A 373 -4.06 0.50 -18.06
CA LYS A 373 -3.85 0.43 -16.61
C LYS A 373 -5.16 0.49 -15.84
N GLU A 374 -6.07 1.38 -16.24
CA GLU A 374 -7.40 1.49 -15.62
C GLU A 374 -8.23 0.22 -15.81
N LYS A 375 -8.24 -0.32 -17.02
CA LYS A 375 -8.95 -1.57 -17.33
C LYS A 375 -8.41 -2.75 -16.52
N ILE A 376 -7.08 -2.92 -16.47
CA ILE A 376 -6.44 -3.93 -15.63
C ILE A 376 -6.82 -3.72 -14.16
N GLY A 377 -6.76 -2.48 -13.67
CA GLY A 377 -7.11 -2.15 -12.29
C GLY A 377 -8.54 -2.51 -11.93
N CYS A 378 -9.49 -2.29 -12.86
CA CYS A 378 -10.88 -2.68 -12.69
C CYS A 378 -11.04 -4.21 -12.64
N LEU A 379 -10.42 -4.94 -13.56
CA LEU A 379 -10.46 -6.40 -13.62
C LEU A 379 -9.86 -7.02 -12.34
N MET A 380 -8.68 -6.58 -11.94
CA MET A 380 -8.03 -7.05 -10.72
C MET A 380 -8.84 -6.76 -9.46
N SER A 381 -9.46 -5.59 -9.38
CA SER A 381 -10.30 -5.23 -8.24
C SER A 381 -11.62 -6.02 -8.19
N ALA A 382 -12.16 -6.43 -9.33
CA ALA A 382 -13.37 -7.21 -9.42
C ALA A 382 -13.15 -8.70 -9.10
N GLY A 383 -12.07 -9.31 -9.62
CA GLY A 383 -11.86 -10.75 -9.55
C GLY A 383 -10.77 -11.23 -8.60
N ALA A 384 -9.79 -10.38 -8.28
CA ALA A 384 -8.60 -10.79 -7.53
C ALA A 384 -8.36 -10.02 -6.21
N ALA A 385 -9.32 -9.18 -5.76
CA ALA A 385 -9.22 -8.40 -4.53
C ALA A 385 -9.48 -9.26 -3.26
N HIS A 386 -9.95 -8.64 -2.19
CA HIS A 386 -10.18 -9.30 -0.88
C HIS A 386 -11.40 -10.24 -0.87
N ILE A 387 -12.32 -10.09 -1.82
CA ILE A 387 -13.44 -11.01 -2.05
C ILE A 387 -13.23 -11.65 -3.42
N ARG A 388 -13.20 -12.97 -3.46
CA ARG A 388 -12.88 -13.74 -4.66
C ARG A 388 -13.91 -14.84 -4.86
N ALA A 389 -14.60 -14.82 -5.99
CA ALA A 389 -15.41 -15.94 -6.46
C ALA A 389 -14.65 -16.67 -7.56
N ALA A 390 -14.74 -18.00 -7.60
CA ALA A 390 -13.91 -18.81 -8.51
C ALA A 390 -14.13 -18.45 -9.98
N ASP A 391 -15.38 -18.21 -10.39
CA ASP A 391 -15.77 -17.78 -11.72
C ASP A 391 -15.18 -16.40 -12.09
N GLN A 392 -15.18 -15.45 -11.17
CA GLN A 392 -14.59 -14.12 -11.36
C GLN A 392 -13.07 -14.17 -11.47
N VAL A 393 -12.41 -15.01 -10.67
CA VAL A 393 -10.97 -15.22 -10.75
C VAL A 393 -10.58 -15.75 -12.12
N LEU A 394 -11.30 -16.76 -12.62
CA LEU A 394 -11.05 -17.35 -13.93
C LEU A 394 -11.28 -16.38 -15.09
N GLN A 395 -12.26 -15.46 -14.96
CA GLN A 395 -12.50 -14.41 -15.96
C GLN A 395 -11.44 -13.29 -15.94
N THR A 396 -10.75 -13.12 -14.82
CA THR A 396 -9.72 -12.09 -14.64
C THR A 396 -8.35 -12.56 -15.13
N ALA A 397 -8.09 -13.87 -15.06
CA ALA A 397 -6.86 -14.50 -15.55
C ALA A 397 -6.83 -14.54 -17.08
#